data_31273c6dd64dd694f4e221e6400d6fd0
#
_entry.id   31273c6dd64dd694f4e221e6400d6fd0
#
_cell.length_a   1.000
_cell.length_b   1.000
_cell.length_c   1.000
_cell.angle_alpha   90.00
_cell.angle_beta   90.00
_cell.angle_gamma   90.00
#
_symmetry.space_group_name_H-M   'P 1'
#
loop_
_entity.id
_entity.type
_entity.pdbx_description
1 polymer ?
#
loop_
_entity_poly.entity_id
_entity_poly.type
_entity_poly.pdbx_seq_one_letter_code
_entity_poly.pdbx_strand_id
1 'polypeptide(L)'
;MSIMLRPGTPTDAAMCGPIAFQAFKAINDTHHFPPDFPSPEIATGLLGMLLSHPGFYSVVAETDGKIVGSNFLDERGPISGVGPITVDPAFQNKAIGRRLMIAVLDRAGERRAAGTRLLQSAFHNRSLCLYTKLGFDSRETISKVYGAALNLNIPGYEVRPAQSSDVAACNDLCRRVHGHDRGGELQDCIQGGTARVVEHLGAITAYASDVAFFGHAAAENNQGLKALIGAASDFPGGGFLVPTRNSELLRWCLQHDLRLVYQMTLMTIGLYNEPGGAYLPSVQY
;
A
#
# COMPACT_ATOMS: atom_id res chain seq x y z
N MET A 1 -31.51 -7.73 10.50
CA MET A 1 -30.13 -8.20 10.26
C MET A 1 -29.22 -7.42 11.20
N SER A 2 -28.64 -8.10 12.18
CA SER A 2 -27.70 -7.46 13.13
C SER A 2 -26.28 -7.69 12.62
N ILE A 3 -25.52 -6.61 12.40
CA ILE A 3 -24.10 -6.67 12.04
C ILE A 3 -23.28 -6.57 13.32
N MET A 4 -22.42 -7.52 13.57
CA MET A 4 -21.45 -7.51 14.67
C MET A 4 -20.05 -7.25 14.11
N LEU A 5 -19.24 -6.44 14.80
CA LEU A 5 -17.81 -6.29 14.52
C LEU A 5 -17.02 -7.01 15.62
N ARG A 6 -15.97 -7.71 15.22
CA ARG A 6 -15.02 -8.32 16.15
C ARG A 6 -13.60 -8.26 15.58
N PRO A 7 -12.57 -8.38 16.40
CA PRO A 7 -11.21 -8.57 15.91
C PRO A 7 -11.12 -9.76 14.95
N GLY A 8 -10.33 -9.61 13.89
CA GLY A 8 -10.03 -10.70 12.97
C GLY A 8 -9.05 -11.70 13.59
N THR A 9 -9.12 -12.93 13.14
CA THR A 9 -8.21 -14.01 13.53
C THR A 9 -7.65 -14.70 12.28
N PRO A 10 -6.51 -15.39 12.36
CA PRO A 10 -5.93 -16.09 11.20
C PRO A 10 -6.91 -17.06 10.51
N THR A 11 -7.82 -17.66 11.26
CA THR A 11 -8.84 -18.60 10.72
C THR A 11 -9.86 -17.91 9.82
N ASP A 12 -10.03 -16.59 9.93
CA ASP A 12 -10.96 -15.81 9.12
C ASP A 12 -10.49 -15.64 7.67
N ALA A 13 -9.21 -15.91 7.38
CA ALA A 13 -8.62 -15.76 6.05
C ALA A 13 -9.40 -16.51 4.96
N ALA A 14 -9.86 -17.72 5.28
CA ALA A 14 -10.61 -18.56 4.35
C ALA A 14 -11.93 -17.92 3.87
N MET A 15 -12.53 -17.05 4.69
CA MET A 15 -13.75 -16.31 4.31
C MET A 15 -13.44 -14.92 3.78
N CYS A 16 -12.48 -14.22 4.38
CA CYS A 16 -12.11 -12.87 3.97
C CYS A 16 -11.50 -12.82 2.56
N GLY A 17 -10.66 -13.80 2.19
CA GLY A 17 -9.98 -13.86 0.90
C GLY A 17 -10.93 -13.89 -0.31
N PRO A 18 -11.88 -14.84 -0.38
CA PRO A 18 -12.89 -14.86 -1.45
C PRO A 18 -13.74 -13.59 -1.51
N ILE A 19 -14.10 -13.02 -0.35
CA ILE A 19 -14.85 -11.74 -0.29
C ILE A 19 -14.00 -10.61 -0.89
N ALA A 20 -12.72 -10.52 -0.52
CA ALA A 20 -11.80 -9.53 -1.06
C ALA A 20 -11.67 -9.68 -2.58
N PHE A 21 -11.40 -10.89 -3.06
CA PHE A 21 -11.32 -11.18 -4.49
C PHE A 21 -12.58 -10.72 -5.23
N GLN A 22 -13.77 -11.10 -4.77
CA GLN A 22 -15.03 -10.75 -5.41
C GLN A 22 -15.31 -9.24 -5.36
N ALA A 23 -15.02 -8.58 -4.23
CA ALA A 23 -15.26 -7.15 -4.07
C ALA A 23 -14.40 -6.30 -5.01
N PHE A 24 -13.08 -6.61 -5.11
CA PHE A 24 -12.18 -5.91 -6.01
C PHE A 24 -12.47 -6.27 -7.48
N LYS A 25 -12.71 -7.54 -7.77
CA LYS A 25 -13.07 -7.97 -9.14
C LYS A 25 -14.33 -7.25 -9.64
N ALA A 26 -15.37 -7.16 -8.84
CA ALA A 26 -16.62 -6.53 -9.24
C ALA A 26 -16.46 -5.05 -9.64
N ILE A 27 -15.63 -4.29 -8.92
CA ILE A 27 -15.40 -2.88 -9.26
C ILE A 27 -14.46 -2.75 -10.47
N ASN A 28 -13.42 -3.57 -10.56
CA ASN A 28 -12.51 -3.54 -11.69
C ASN A 28 -13.20 -3.95 -12.99
N ASP A 29 -14.02 -5.00 -12.98
CA ASP A 29 -14.80 -5.44 -14.15
C ASP A 29 -15.77 -4.32 -14.63
N THR A 30 -16.42 -3.61 -13.68
CA THR A 30 -17.33 -2.51 -14.00
C THR A 30 -16.64 -1.39 -14.78
N HIS A 31 -15.35 -1.17 -14.50
CA HIS A 31 -14.56 -0.10 -15.11
C HIS A 31 -13.55 -0.59 -16.15
N HIS A 32 -13.61 -1.89 -16.53
CA HIS A 32 -12.73 -2.52 -17.51
C HIS A 32 -11.24 -2.43 -17.15
N PHE A 33 -10.92 -2.49 -15.87
CA PHE A 33 -9.53 -2.59 -15.39
C PHE A 33 -9.15 -4.05 -15.11
N PRO A 34 -7.86 -4.39 -15.19
CA PRO A 34 -7.38 -5.70 -14.80
C PRO A 34 -7.63 -5.97 -13.32
N PRO A 35 -7.85 -7.24 -12.91
CA PRO A 35 -8.09 -7.59 -11.52
C PRO A 35 -6.87 -7.28 -10.64
N ASP A 36 -7.10 -6.79 -9.41
CA ASP A 36 -6.03 -6.59 -8.43
C ASP A 36 -5.50 -7.91 -7.87
N PHE A 37 -6.35 -8.93 -7.81
CA PHE A 37 -5.97 -10.29 -7.41
C PHE A 37 -6.13 -11.24 -8.59
N PRO A 38 -5.09 -12.02 -8.93
CA PRO A 38 -5.18 -13.04 -9.99
C PRO A 38 -6.16 -14.17 -9.66
N SER A 39 -6.30 -14.52 -8.37
CA SER A 39 -7.21 -15.57 -7.91
C SER A 39 -7.67 -15.37 -6.47
N PRO A 40 -8.74 -16.06 -6.02
CA PRO A 40 -9.16 -16.06 -4.62
C PRO A 40 -8.08 -16.57 -3.66
N GLU A 41 -7.23 -17.52 -4.07
CA GLU A 41 -6.15 -18.10 -3.26
C GLU A 41 -5.09 -17.04 -2.95
N ILE A 42 -4.73 -16.21 -3.92
CA ILE A 42 -3.78 -15.10 -3.73
C ILE A 42 -4.36 -14.07 -2.74
N ALA A 43 -5.63 -13.71 -2.90
CA ALA A 43 -6.30 -12.84 -1.94
C ALA A 43 -6.35 -13.45 -0.53
N THR A 44 -6.62 -14.77 -0.43
CA THR A 44 -6.65 -15.51 0.85
C THR A 44 -5.26 -15.53 1.50
N GLY A 45 -4.21 -15.75 0.71
CA GLY A 45 -2.84 -15.73 1.21
C GLY A 45 -2.45 -14.36 1.76
N LEU A 46 -2.76 -13.28 1.03
CA LEU A 46 -2.50 -11.92 1.50
C LEU A 46 -3.25 -11.62 2.80
N LEU A 47 -4.57 -11.86 2.84
CA LEU A 47 -5.34 -11.56 4.05
C LEU A 47 -4.95 -12.46 5.22
N GLY A 48 -4.55 -13.70 4.97
CA GLY A 48 -4.01 -14.60 5.99
C GLY A 48 -2.71 -14.07 6.60
N MET A 49 -1.83 -13.49 5.78
CA MET A 49 -0.63 -12.82 6.25
C MET A 49 -0.98 -11.62 7.13
N LEU A 50 -1.89 -10.74 6.68
CA LEU A 50 -2.32 -9.56 7.45
C LEU A 50 -3.00 -9.94 8.77
N LEU A 51 -3.85 -10.98 8.77
CA LEU A 51 -4.53 -11.48 9.96
C LEU A 51 -3.59 -12.12 10.98
N SER A 52 -2.42 -12.60 10.53
CA SER A 52 -1.44 -13.29 11.39
C SER A 52 -0.31 -12.37 11.86
N HIS A 53 -0.11 -11.23 11.19
CA HIS A 53 1.03 -10.37 11.44
C HIS A 53 0.78 -9.45 12.65
N PRO A 54 1.65 -9.45 13.69
CA PRO A 54 1.43 -8.68 14.92
C PRO A 54 1.41 -7.16 14.75
N GLY A 55 1.97 -6.64 13.68
CA GLY A 55 1.98 -5.21 13.32
C GLY A 55 0.71 -4.75 12.61
N PHE A 56 -0.30 -5.63 12.43
CA PHE A 56 -1.57 -5.27 11.83
C PHE A 56 -2.73 -5.50 12.82
N TYR A 57 -3.57 -4.50 12.97
CA TYR A 57 -4.89 -4.68 13.56
C TYR A 57 -5.88 -5.05 12.45
N SER A 58 -6.74 -6.01 12.72
CA SER A 58 -7.78 -6.45 11.79
C SER A 58 -9.14 -6.48 12.45
N VAL A 59 -10.18 -6.14 11.69
CA VAL A 59 -11.58 -6.20 12.11
C VAL A 59 -12.42 -6.87 11.04
N VAL A 60 -13.32 -7.77 11.44
CA VAL A 60 -14.28 -8.43 10.57
C VAL A 60 -15.71 -8.04 10.94
N ALA A 61 -16.56 -7.93 9.92
CA ALA A 61 -18.00 -7.75 10.08
C ALA A 61 -18.70 -9.09 9.86
N GLU A 62 -19.55 -9.45 10.80
CA GLU A 62 -20.26 -10.72 10.83
C GLU A 62 -21.78 -10.50 10.96
N THR A 63 -22.55 -11.34 10.28
CA THR A 63 -24.01 -11.41 10.41
C THR A 63 -24.46 -12.86 10.29
N ASP A 64 -25.33 -13.28 11.18
CA ASP A 64 -25.88 -14.65 11.22
C ASP A 64 -24.78 -15.73 11.17
N GLY A 65 -23.65 -15.49 11.88
CA GLY A 65 -22.50 -16.40 11.95
C GLY A 65 -21.62 -16.43 10.68
N LYS A 66 -21.83 -15.51 9.73
CA LYS A 66 -21.02 -15.42 8.47
C LYS A 66 -20.28 -14.12 8.39
N ILE A 67 -19.00 -14.19 8.02
CA ILE A 67 -18.23 -12.98 7.69
C ILE A 67 -18.75 -12.39 6.40
N VAL A 68 -18.95 -11.07 6.41
CA VAL A 68 -19.46 -10.29 5.28
C VAL A 68 -18.57 -9.09 4.91
N GLY A 69 -17.44 -8.94 5.58
CA GLY A 69 -16.45 -7.90 5.27
C GLY A 69 -15.32 -7.86 6.27
N SER A 70 -14.22 -7.19 5.89
CA SER A 70 -13.03 -7.03 6.71
C SER A 70 -12.35 -5.69 6.43
N ASN A 71 -11.54 -5.22 7.39
CA ASN A 71 -10.64 -4.09 7.22
C ASN A 71 -9.38 -4.29 8.07
N PHE A 72 -8.29 -3.64 7.67
CA PHE A 72 -6.98 -3.77 8.29
C PHE A 72 -6.39 -2.38 8.54
N LEU A 73 -5.53 -2.32 9.56
CA LEU A 73 -4.76 -1.14 9.90
C LEU A 73 -3.31 -1.55 10.11
N ASP A 74 -2.41 -1.04 9.29
CA ASP A 74 -0.96 -1.17 9.50
C ASP A 74 -0.54 -0.26 10.64
N GLU A 75 -0.01 -0.86 11.71
CA GLU A 75 0.42 -0.19 12.94
C GLU A 75 1.94 -0.19 13.12
N ARG A 76 2.72 -0.55 12.10
CA ARG A 76 4.18 -0.71 12.18
C ARG A 76 4.95 0.62 12.21
N GLY A 77 4.27 1.74 12.00
CA GLY A 77 4.87 3.08 11.98
C GLY A 77 4.06 4.12 12.74
N PRO A 78 4.57 5.36 12.81
CA PRO A 78 3.86 6.47 13.45
C PRO A 78 2.65 6.96 12.64
N ILE A 79 2.60 6.66 11.36
CA ILE A 79 1.47 6.88 10.45
C ILE A 79 0.85 5.51 10.18
N SER A 80 -0.44 5.39 10.43
CA SER A 80 -1.17 4.14 10.17
C SER A 80 -1.68 4.07 8.74
N GLY A 81 -1.57 2.90 8.10
CA GLY A 81 -2.12 2.62 6.78
C GLY A 81 -3.43 1.83 6.88
N VAL A 82 -4.47 2.24 6.16
CA VAL A 82 -5.77 1.54 6.15
C VAL A 82 -5.94 0.72 4.88
N GLY A 83 -6.25 -0.55 5.05
CA GLY A 83 -6.65 -1.43 3.96
C GLY A 83 -5.96 -2.81 3.97
N PRO A 84 -6.45 -3.71 3.13
CA PRO A 84 -7.61 -3.57 2.26
C PRO A 84 -8.95 -3.60 3.03
N ILE A 85 -9.87 -2.71 2.66
CA ILE A 85 -11.26 -2.79 3.16
C ILE A 85 -12.14 -3.46 2.11
N THR A 86 -12.87 -4.48 2.52
CA THR A 86 -13.77 -5.23 1.64
C THR A 86 -15.11 -5.52 2.29
N VAL A 87 -16.16 -5.52 1.48
CA VAL A 87 -17.51 -5.93 1.87
C VAL A 87 -18.06 -6.80 0.76
N ASP A 88 -18.57 -7.96 1.13
CA ASP A 88 -19.25 -8.88 0.21
C ASP A 88 -20.26 -8.11 -0.65
N PRO A 89 -20.19 -8.20 -1.99
CA PRO A 89 -21.09 -7.50 -2.91
C PRO A 89 -22.59 -7.65 -2.55
N ALA A 90 -23.01 -8.83 -2.06
CA ALA A 90 -24.39 -9.08 -1.65
C ALA A 90 -24.82 -8.32 -0.37
N PHE A 91 -23.84 -7.84 0.41
CA PHE A 91 -24.06 -7.12 1.67
C PHE A 91 -23.70 -5.63 1.60
N GLN A 92 -23.30 -5.12 0.47
CA GLN A 92 -23.04 -3.71 0.26
C GLN A 92 -24.31 -2.84 0.47
N ASN A 93 -24.13 -1.53 0.61
CA ASN A 93 -25.19 -0.53 0.87
C ASN A 93 -25.92 -0.67 2.24
N LYS A 94 -25.37 -1.46 3.17
CA LYS A 94 -25.88 -1.67 4.54
C LYS A 94 -25.00 -1.01 5.61
N ALA A 95 -24.25 0.03 5.25
CA ALA A 95 -23.31 0.77 6.09
C ALA A 95 -22.17 -0.06 6.70
N ILE A 96 -21.94 -1.31 6.25
CA ILE A 96 -20.88 -2.19 6.77
C ILE A 96 -19.50 -1.56 6.57
N GLY A 97 -19.19 -1.09 5.36
CA GLY A 97 -17.90 -0.44 5.08
C GLY A 97 -17.66 0.78 5.98
N ARG A 98 -18.70 1.59 6.26
CA ARG A 98 -18.57 2.72 7.20
C ARG A 98 -18.23 2.26 8.61
N ARG A 99 -18.87 1.19 9.10
CA ARG A 99 -18.59 0.63 10.44
C ARG A 99 -17.19 0.05 10.53
N LEU A 100 -16.73 -0.67 9.51
CA LEU A 100 -15.37 -1.19 9.43
C LEU A 100 -14.32 -0.07 9.40
N MET A 101 -14.60 1.03 8.69
CA MET A 101 -13.70 2.21 8.69
C MET A 101 -13.66 2.88 10.07
N ILE A 102 -14.81 3.09 10.71
CA ILE A 102 -14.85 3.68 12.06
C ILE A 102 -14.01 2.84 13.02
N ALA A 103 -14.16 1.52 13.02
CA ALA A 103 -13.40 0.64 13.92
C ALA A 103 -11.88 0.77 13.78
N VAL A 104 -11.35 0.87 12.56
CA VAL A 104 -9.91 1.08 12.37
C VAL A 104 -9.48 2.50 12.70
N LEU A 105 -10.33 3.52 12.51
CA LEU A 105 -10.03 4.89 12.90
C LEU A 105 -10.05 5.06 14.43
N ASP A 106 -10.99 4.43 15.12
CA ASP A 106 -11.02 4.38 16.59
C ASP A 106 -9.73 3.73 17.12
N ARG A 107 -9.33 2.61 16.51
CA ARG A 107 -8.08 1.94 16.85
C ARG A 107 -6.84 2.82 16.61
N ALA A 108 -6.77 3.53 15.48
CA ALA A 108 -5.68 4.48 15.21
C ALA A 108 -5.65 5.60 16.28
N GLY A 109 -6.83 6.08 16.71
CA GLY A 109 -6.95 7.05 17.80
C GLY A 109 -6.48 6.51 19.15
N GLU A 110 -6.84 5.28 19.51
CA GLU A 110 -6.36 4.61 20.74
C GLU A 110 -4.83 4.51 20.78
N ARG A 111 -4.23 4.20 19.63
CA ARG A 111 -2.78 4.14 19.46
C ARG A 111 -2.11 5.52 19.36
N ARG A 112 -2.87 6.60 19.29
CA ARG A 112 -2.36 7.96 19.09
C ARG A 112 -1.51 8.07 17.81
N ALA A 113 -1.93 7.41 16.74
CA ALA A 113 -1.27 7.54 15.43
C ALA A 113 -1.22 9.02 15.04
N ALA A 114 -0.07 9.50 14.60
CA ALA A 114 0.10 10.90 14.19
C ALA A 114 -0.77 11.26 12.96
N GLY A 115 -1.01 10.27 12.10
CA GLY A 115 -1.90 10.37 10.96
C GLY A 115 -2.33 8.99 10.49
N THR A 116 -3.38 8.98 9.67
CA THR A 116 -3.91 7.76 9.06
C THR A 116 -4.03 8.00 7.55
N ARG A 117 -3.60 7.05 6.76
CA ARG A 117 -3.55 7.16 5.28
C ARG A 117 -4.18 5.96 4.61
N LEU A 118 -4.65 6.18 3.41
CA LEU A 118 -5.11 5.13 2.50
C LEU A 118 -4.89 5.53 1.04
N LEU A 119 -4.80 4.54 0.17
CA LEU A 119 -4.88 4.73 -1.27
C LEU A 119 -6.21 4.16 -1.79
N GLN A 120 -6.94 5.00 -2.50
CA GLN A 120 -8.26 4.71 -3.03
C GLN A 120 -8.20 4.69 -4.56
N SER A 121 -8.77 3.66 -5.20
CA SER A 121 -8.90 3.60 -6.66
C SER A 121 -9.73 4.77 -7.16
N ALA A 122 -9.14 5.70 -7.94
CA ALA A 122 -9.74 6.98 -8.30
C ALA A 122 -11.08 6.85 -9.05
N PHE A 123 -11.29 5.73 -9.73
CA PHE A 123 -12.54 5.42 -10.43
C PHE A 123 -13.67 4.94 -9.50
N HIS A 124 -13.38 4.62 -8.22
CA HIS A 124 -14.38 4.11 -7.27
C HIS A 124 -14.99 5.25 -6.44
N ASN A 125 -15.80 6.09 -7.06
CA ASN A 125 -16.41 7.29 -6.45
C ASN A 125 -17.13 7.00 -5.12
N ARG A 126 -17.73 5.82 -4.97
CA ARG A 126 -18.44 5.45 -3.73
C ARG A 126 -17.50 5.35 -2.53
N SER A 127 -16.31 4.79 -2.70
CA SER A 127 -15.30 4.74 -1.64
C SER A 127 -14.72 6.14 -1.36
N LEU A 128 -14.47 6.94 -2.40
CA LEU A 128 -14.05 8.33 -2.24
C LEU A 128 -15.04 9.13 -1.38
N CYS A 129 -16.34 9.04 -1.70
CA CYS A 129 -17.40 9.69 -0.91
C CYS A 129 -17.44 9.20 0.55
N LEU A 130 -17.23 7.90 0.78
CA LEU A 130 -17.19 7.33 2.13
C LEU A 130 -16.02 7.92 2.94
N TYR A 131 -14.83 7.90 2.38
CA TYR A 131 -13.62 8.36 3.08
C TYR A 131 -13.65 9.86 3.33
N THR A 132 -14.10 10.65 2.36
CA THR A 132 -14.28 12.10 2.55
C THR A 132 -15.29 12.40 3.68
N LYS A 133 -16.41 11.66 3.77
CA LYS A 133 -17.39 11.81 4.86
C LYS A 133 -16.86 11.38 6.23
N LEU A 134 -15.79 10.58 6.27
CA LEU A 134 -15.10 10.17 7.48
C LEU A 134 -13.93 11.10 7.85
N GLY A 135 -13.71 12.17 7.08
CA GLY A 135 -12.71 13.20 7.38
C GLY A 135 -11.38 13.02 6.67
N PHE A 136 -11.27 12.10 5.70
CA PHE A 136 -10.08 12.00 4.87
C PHE A 136 -10.04 13.11 3.83
N ASP A 137 -8.90 13.79 3.72
CA ASP A 137 -8.57 14.75 2.67
C ASP A 137 -7.83 14.07 1.54
N SER A 138 -8.20 14.36 0.29
CA SER A 138 -7.42 13.98 -0.89
C SER A 138 -6.14 14.81 -0.95
N ARG A 139 -4.98 14.16 -1.08
CA ARG A 139 -3.68 14.83 -1.12
C ARG A 139 -3.01 14.75 -2.48
N GLU A 140 -2.99 13.58 -3.08
CA GLU A 140 -2.19 13.36 -4.27
C GLU A 140 -2.81 12.29 -5.18
N THR A 141 -2.67 12.47 -6.49
CA THR A 141 -2.97 11.43 -7.47
C THR A 141 -1.74 10.54 -7.66
N ILE A 142 -1.97 9.23 -7.56
CA ILE A 142 -0.95 8.19 -7.70
C ILE A 142 -1.25 7.35 -8.92
N SER A 143 -0.27 7.12 -9.77
CA SER A 143 -0.37 6.28 -10.96
C SER A 143 0.13 4.87 -10.66
N LYS A 144 -0.68 3.83 -10.90
CA LYS A 144 -0.22 2.44 -10.92
C LYS A 144 0.46 2.18 -12.26
N VAL A 145 1.73 1.77 -12.20
CA VAL A 145 2.57 1.50 -13.37
C VAL A 145 2.95 0.02 -13.39
N TYR A 146 2.91 -0.61 -14.56
CA TYR A 146 3.23 -2.03 -14.74
C TYR A 146 3.91 -2.29 -16.08
N GLY A 147 4.69 -3.34 -16.16
CA GLY A 147 5.36 -3.83 -17.37
C GLY A 147 6.30 -4.97 -17.08
N ALA A 148 7.14 -5.31 -18.05
CA ALA A 148 8.23 -6.27 -17.86
C ALA A 148 9.37 -5.65 -17.04
N ALA A 149 10.18 -6.50 -16.40
CA ALA A 149 11.44 -6.09 -15.77
C ALA A 149 12.35 -5.38 -16.78
N LEU A 150 12.94 -4.28 -16.37
CA LEU A 150 13.73 -3.44 -17.28
C LEU A 150 15.16 -3.95 -17.45
N ASN A 151 15.72 -4.60 -16.41
CA ASN A 151 17.12 -5.07 -16.38
C ASN A 151 18.11 -3.95 -16.73
N LEU A 152 17.92 -2.77 -16.13
CA LEU A 152 18.73 -1.58 -16.38
C LEU A 152 19.59 -1.23 -15.17
N ASN A 153 20.82 -0.83 -15.43
CA ASN A 153 21.71 -0.24 -14.43
C ASN A 153 21.81 1.27 -14.67
N ILE A 154 21.67 2.05 -13.61
CA ILE A 154 21.88 3.50 -13.64
C ILE A 154 23.33 3.77 -13.24
N PRO A 155 24.17 4.35 -14.12
CA PRO A 155 25.58 4.57 -13.84
C PRO A 155 25.82 5.35 -12.55
N GLY A 156 26.70 4.82 -11.69
CA GLY A 156 27.03 5.42 -10.40
C GLY A 156 26.05 5.14 -9.26
N TYR A 157 24.96 4.39 -9.49
CA TYR A 157 23.98 3.98 -8.49
C TYR A 157 23.98 2.45 -8.36
N GLU A 158 24.57 1.95 -7.29
CA GLU A 158 24.68 0.51 -7.05
C GLU A 158 23.50 0.00 -6.22
N VAL A 159 22.77 -0.98 -6.75
CA VAL A 159 21.62 -1.61 -6.07
C VAL A 159 22.05 -2.92 -5.45
N ARG A 160 21.80 -3.08 -4.14
CA ARG A 160 22.06 -4.32 -3.41
C ARG A 160 20.91 -4.69 -2.46
N PRO A 161 20.83 -5.95 -2.01
CA PRO A 161 19.94 -6.33 -0.91
C PRO A 161 20.20 -5.46 0.33
N ALA A 162 19.11 -5.01 0.97
CA ALA A 162 19.20 -4.31 2.23
C ALA A 162 19.53 -5.26 3.39
N GLN A 163 20.29 -4.77 4.36
CA GLN A 163 20.67 -5.48 5.58
C GLN A 163 20.14 -4.76 6.82
N SER A 164 20.05 -5.45 7.94
CA SER A 164 19.60 -4.85 9.21
C SER A 164 20.45 -3.63 9.64
N SER A 165 21.71 -3.60 9.26
CA SER A 165 22.61 -2.45 9.49
C SER A 165 22.21 -1.20 8.70
N ASP A 166 21.45 -1.34 7.60
CA ASP A 166 21.05 -0.23 6.73
C ASP A 166 19.81 0.50 7.26
N VAL A 167 19.05 -0.12 8.19
CA VAL A 167 17.76 0.41 8.68
C VAL A 167 17.86 1.83 9.21
N ALA A 168 18.93 2.15 9.93
CA ALA A 168 19.12 3.50 10.47
C ALA A 168 19.25 4.55 9.35
N ALA A 169 20.11 4.30 8.36
CA ALA A 169 20.32 5.19 7.22
C ALA A 169 19.05 5.32 6.36
N CYS A 170 18.33 4.22 6.12
CA CYS A 170 17.06 4.21 5.39
C CYS A 170 15.98 5.03 6.14
N ASN A 171 15.88 4.87 7.47
CA ASN A 171 14.95 5.65 8.27
C ASN A 171 15.28 7.15 8.27
N ASP A 172 16.57 7.52 8.32
CA ASP A 172 16.99 8.91 8.22
C ASP A 172 16.65 9.51 6.85
N LEU A 173 16.83 8.75 5.78
CA LEU A 173 16.39 9.13 4.44
C LEU A 173 14.86 9.29 4.38
N CYS A 174 14.11 8.34 4.92
CA CYS A 174 12.65 8.39 4.95
C CYS A 174 12.15 9.63 5.71
N ARG A 175 12.77 9.95 6.86
CA ARG A 175 12.44 11.18 7.63
C ARG A 175 12.73 12.45 6.82
N ARG A 176 13.81 12.50 6.03
CA ARG A 176 14.06 13.65 5.16
C ARG A 176 13.01 13.79 4.06
N VAL A 177 12.52 12.66 3.53
CA VAL A 177 11.51 12.64 2.46
C VAL A 177 10.09 12.88 3.01
N HIS A 178 9.69 12.21 4.08
CA HIS A 178 8.30 12.16 4.56
C HIS A 178 8.05 12.83 5.92
N GLY A 179 9.11 13.16 6.66
CA GLY A 179 9.01 13.65 8.03
C GLY A 179 8.79 12.56 9.10
N HIS A 180 8.76 11.30 8.69
CA HIS A 180 8.65 10.13 9.57
C HIS A 180 9.39 8.95 8.94
N ASP A 181 9.59 7.87 9.70
CA ASP A 181 10.19 6.64 9.18
C ASP A 181 9.16 5.51 8.98
N ARG A 182 9.62 4.46 8.32
CA ARG A 182 8.87 3.22 8.05
C ARG A 182 9.70 1.99 8.43
N GLY A 183 10.46 2.10 9.51
CA GLY A 183 11.41 1.07 9.93
C GLY A 183 10.80 -0.30 10.18
N GLY A 184 9.56 -0.37 10.68
CA GLY A 184 8.87 -1.64 10.91
C GLY A 184 8.62 -2.40 9.60
N GLU A 185 8.07 -1.74 8.57
CA GLU A 185 7.88 -2.34 7.25
C GLU A 185 9.22 -2.75 6.63
N LEU A 186 10.22 -1.87 6.70
CA LEU A 186 11.54 -2.16 6.13
C LEU A 186 12.18 -3.39 6.78
N GLN A 187 12.09 -3.55 8.10
CA GLN A 187 12.61 -4.73 8.81
C GLN A 187 11.94 -6.02 8.37
N ASP A 188 10.61 -6.03 8.23
CA ASP A 188 9.87 -7.18 7.73
C ASP A 188 10.34 -7.56 6.32
N CYS A 189 10.52 -6.56 5.44
CA CYS A 189 10.94 -6.78 4.05
C CYS A 189 12.43 -7.18 3.92
N ILE A 190 13.29 -6.75 4.85
CA ILE A 190 14.67 -7.26 4.95
C ILE A 190 14.66 -8.75 5.33
N GLN A 191 13.83 -9.14 6.31
CA GLN A 191 13.68 -10.54 6.71
C GLN A 191 13.09 -11.39 5.58
N GLY A 192 12.15 -10.83 4.81
CA GLY A 192 11.55 -11.44 3.62
C GLY A 192 12.48 -11.46 2.39
N GLY A 193 13.62 -10.75 2.42
CA GLY A 193 14.60 -10.70 1.32
C GLY A 193 14.21 -9.81 0.13
N THR A 194 13.12 -9.02 0.24
CA THR A 194 12.65 -8.14 -0.84
C THR A 194 13.29 -6.76 -0.83
N ALA A 195 13.70 -6.28 0.36
CA ALA A 195 14.21 -4.93 0.52
C ALA A 195 15.55 -4.70 -0.22
N ARG A 196 15.69 -3.52 -0.80
CA ARG A 196 16.89 -3.07 -1.54
C ARG A 196 17.32 -1.68 -1.08
N VAL A 197 18.61 -1.42 -1.15
CA VAL A 197 19.20 -0.09 -1.01
C VAL A 197 19.96 0.29 -2.27
N VAL A 198 20.12 1.58 -2.47
CA VAL A 198 20.96 2.15 -3.53
C VAL A 198 22.09 2.93 -2.90
N GLU A 199 23.31 2.57 -3.25
CA GLU A 199 24.51 3.31 -2.87
C GLU A 199 24.97 4.22 -4.01
N HIS A 200 25.30 5.45 -3.66
CA HIS A 200 25.90 6.43 -4.55
C HIS A 200 26.96 7.21 -3.79
N LEU A 201 28.18 7.25 -4.31
CA LEU A 201 29.34 7.91 -3.67
C LEU A 201 29.57 7.45 -2.21
N GLY A 202 29.35 6.17 -1.93
CA GLY A 202 29.57 5.57 -0.60
C GLY A 202 28.47 5.86 0.43
N ALA A 203 27.33 6.40 0.03
CA ALA A 203 26.19 6.66 0.89
C ALA A 203 24.91 6.01 0.36
N ILE A 204 24.00 5.60 1.25
CA ILE A 204 22.64 5.15 0.87
C ILE A 204 21.83 6.38 0.50
N THR A 205 21.43 6.46 -0.78
CA THR A 205 20.66 7.58 -1.35
C THR A 205 19.24 7.20 -1.78
N ALA A 206 18.92 5.90 -1.78
CA ALA A 206 17.56 5.39 -1.95
C ALA A 206 17.43 4.03 -1.28
N TYR A 207 16.19 3.68 -0.94
CA TYR A 207 15.84 2.32 -0.54
C TYR A 207 14.41 1.98 -1.00
N ALA A 208 14.11 0.69 -1.10
CA ALA A 208 12.76 0.18 -1.23
C ALA A 208 12.55 -0.99 -0.27
N SER A 209 11.37 -1.09 0.32
CA SER A 209 10.89 -2.33 0.95
C SER A 209 10.64 -3.41 -0.10
N ASP A 210 10.09 -2.99 -1.22
CA ASP A 210 9.99 -3.70 -2.50
C ASP A 210 9.65 -2.69 -3.60
N VAL A 211 9.88 -3.05 -4.88
CA VAL A 211 9.34 -2.30 -6.05
C VAL A 211 8.07 -3.01 -6.51
N ALA A 212 6.99 -2.84 -5.77
CA ALA A 212 5.76 -3.59 -5.88
C ALA A 212 4.54 -2.73 -5.54
N PHE A 213 3.34 -3.25 -5.78
CA PHE A 213 2.09 -2.59 -5.38
C PHE A 213 1.98 -2.38 -3.86
N PHE A 214 2.54 -3.30 -3.08
CA PHE A 214 2.61 -3.25 -1.62
C PHE A 214 3.94 -2.72 -1.08
N GLY A 215 4.88 -2.39 -1.95
CA GLY A 215 6.20 -1.89 -1.59
C GLY A 215 6.25 -0.37 -1.53
N HIS A 216 7.12 0.15 -0.66
CA HIS A 216 7.41 1.57 -0.52
C HIS A 216 8.88 1.83 -0.87
N ALA A 217 9.16 2.97 -1.50
CA ALA A 217 10.52 3.45 -1.70
C ALA A 217 10.67 4.92 -1.36
N ALA A 218 11.83 5.32 -0.82
CA ALA A 218 12.23 6.70 -0.66
C ALA A 218 13.62 6.92 -1.24
N ALA A 219 13.82 8.08 -1.86
CA ALA A 219 15.09 8.45 -2.49
C ALA A 219 15.34 9.96 -2.39
N GLU A 220 16.60 10.36 -2.39
CA GLU A 220 16.98 11.77 -2.47
C GLU A 220 16.54 12.40 -3.79
N ASN A 221 16.54 11.60 -4.87
CA ASN A 221 16.19 12.04 -6.21
C ASN A 221 15.69 10.89 -7.10
N ASN A 222 15.24 11.20 -8.31
CA ASN A 222 14.72 10.22 -9.25
C ASN A 222 15.78 9.21 -9.76
N GLN A 223 17.07 9.50 -9.72
CA GLN A 223 18.09 8.54 -10.17
C GLN A 223 18.11 7.32 -9.25
N GLY A 224 17.97 7.52 -7.93
CA GLY A 224 17.82 6.43 -6.98
C GLY A 224 16.59 5.56 -7.27
N LEU A 225 15.43 6.18 -7.55
CA LEU A 225 14.22 5.42 -7.92
C LEU A 225 14.38 4.68 -9.26
N LYS A 226 14.99 5.33 -10.26
CA LYS A 226 15.28 4.68 -11.54
C LYS A 226 16.20 3.47 -11.36
N ALA A 227 17.19 3.56 -10.46
CA ALA A 227 18.07 2.43 -10.14
C ALA A 227 17.28 1.27 -9.50
N LEU A 228 16.43 1.54 -8.53
CA LEU A 228 15.56 0.53 -7.90
C LEU A 228 14.64 -0.14 -8.93
N ILE A 229 13.92 0.66 -9.74
CA ILE A 229 13.00 0.14 -10.77
C ILE A 229 13.77 -0.62 -11.85
N GLY A 230 14.92 -0.10 -12.28
CA GLY A 230 15.76 -0.73 -13.31
C GLY A 230 16.32 -2.08 -12.90
N ALA A 231 16.66 -2.25 -11.63
CA ALA A 231 17.23 -3.48 -11.07
C ALA A 231 16.17 -4.51 -10.61
N ALA A 232 14.90 -4.12 -10.55
CA ALA A 232 13.83 -5.04 -10.13
C ALA A 232 13.65 -6.16 -11.16
N SER A 233 13.55 -7.41 -10.67
CA SER A 233 13.35 -8.59 -11.51
C SER A 233 11.92 -8.76 -11.98
N ASP A 234 10.96 -8.18 -11.24
CA ASP A 234 9.52 -8.16 -11.52
C ASP A 234 8.87 -7.04 -10.71
N PHE A 235 7.56 -6.85 -10.89
CA PHE A 235 6.75 -5.87 -10.18
C PHE A 235 5.54 -6.56 -9.54
N PRO A 236 5.69 -7.15 -8.33
CA PRO A 236 4.64 -7.91 -7.67
C PRO A 236 3.37 -7.09 -7.38
N GLY A 237 2.21 -7.77 -7.34
CA GLY A 237 0.91 -7.12 -7.15
C GLY A 237 0.42 -6.37 -8.39
N GLY A 238 0.99 -6.71 -9.56
CA GLY A 238 0.60 -6.12 -10.84
C GLY A 238 1.10 -4.68 -11.01
N GLY A 239 2.31 -4.38 -10.52
CA GLY A 239 2.96 -3.10 -10.71
C GLY A 239 3.43 -2.43 -9.44
N PHE A 240 3.84 -1.18 -9.57
CA PHE A 240 4.23 -0.28 -8.48
C PHE A 240 3.56 1.08 -8.64
N LEU A 241 3.66 1.89 -7.63
CA LEU A 241 2.94 3.16 -7.55
C LEU A 241 3.90 4.34 -7.72
N VAL A 242 3.50 5.32 -8.53
CA VAL A 242 4.27 6.54 -8.81
C VAL A 242 3.39 7.76 -8.57
N PRO A 243 3.81 8.75 -7.76
CA PRO A 243 3.13 10.02 -7.68
C PRO A 243 3.00 10.66 -9.06
N THR A 244 1.76 10.92 -9.51
CA THR A 244 1.52 11.43 -10.88
C THR A 244 2.21 12.77 -11.12
N ARG A 245 2.39 13.59 -10.08
CA ARG A 245 3.14 14.85 -10.15
C ARG A 245 4.65 14.66 -10.39
N ASN A 246 5.22 13.48 -10.11
CA ASN A 246 6.60 13.16 -10.46
C ASN A 246 6.68 12.85 -11.97
N SER A 247 6.44 13.87 -12.79
CA SER A 247 6.34 13.76 -14.25
C SER A 247 7.64 13.29 -14.91
N GLU A 248 8.80 13.56 -14.30
CA GLU A 248 10.08 13.07 -14.79
C GLU A 248 10.16 11.54 -14.68
N LEU A 249 9.89 10.99 -13.51
CA LEU A 249 9.92 9.55 -13.30
C LEU A 249 8.83 8.85 -14.12
N LEU A 250 7.61 9.38 -14.14
CA LEU A 250 6.51 8.79 -14.90
C LEU A 250 6.83 8.76 -16.40
N ARG A 251 7.38 9.85 -16.95
CA ARG A 251 7.81 9.90 -18.36
C ARG A 251 8.91 8.88 -18.63
N TRP A 252 9.88 8.75 -17.73
CA TRP A 252 10.93 7.75 -17.85
C TRP A 252 10.36 6.32 -17.86
N CYS A 253 9.41 6.01 -16.97
CA CYS A 253 8.73 4.71 -16.99
C CYS A 253 8.05 4.43 -18.34
N LEU A 254 7.30 5.41 -18.87
CA LEU A 254 6.60 5.26 -20.17
C LEU A 254 7.57 5.13 -21.35
N GLN A 255 8.74 5.79 -21.30
CA GLN A 255 9.79 5.67 -22.33
C GLN A 255 10.50 4.31 -22.30
N HIS A 256 10.36 3.55 -21.21
CA HIS A 256 10.89 2.19 -21.06
C HIS A 256 9.79 1.12 -21.13
N ASP A 257 8.73 1.37 -21.90
CA ASP A 257 7.63 0.44 -22.16
C ASP A 257 6.81 -0.01 -20.94
N LEU A 258 6.98 0.65 -19.81
CA LEU A 258 6.07 0.49 -18.69
C LEU A 258 4.75 1.22 -19.01
N ARG A 259 3.62 0.69 -18.52
CA ARG A 259 2.28 1.19 -18.85
C ARG A 259 1.59 1.72 -17.61
N LEU A 260 0.87 2.81 -17.77
CA LEU A 260 -0.07 3.28 -16.76
C LEU A 260 -1.30 2.35 -16.79
N VAL A 261 -1.63 1.76 -15.64
CA VAL A 261 -2.77 0.83 -15.50
C VAL A 261 -4.02 1.63 -15.12
N TYR A 262 -3.98 2.32 -13.98
CA TYR A 262 -5.03 3.21 -13.50
C TYR A 262 -4.46 4.20 -12.47
N GLN A 263 -5.30 5.11 -12.04
CA GLN A 263 -4.95 6.10 -11.01
C GLN A 263 -5.62 5.80 -9.68
N MET A 264 -4.95 6.20 -8.62
CA MET A 264 -5.41 6.15 -7.25
C MET A 264 -5.33 7.54 -6.61
N THR A 265 -6.04 7.74 -5.52
CA THR A 265 -5.98 8.95 -4.72
C THR A 265 -5.39 8.62 -3.35
N LEU A 266 -4.29 9.26 -3.00
CA LEU A 266 -3.79 9.26 -1.63
C LEU A 266 -4.68 10.15 -0.77
N MET A 267 -5.23 9.59 0.31
CA MET A 267 -6.10 10.29 1.23
C MET A 267 -5.57 10.17 2.67
N THR A 268 -5.74 11.23 3.47
CA THR A 268 -5.15 11.32 4.81
C THR A 268 -6.09 11.95 5.84
N ILE A 269 -5.96 11.50 7.08
CA ILE A 269 -6.43 12.19 8.30
C ILE A 269 -5.22 12.48 9.18
N GLY A 270 -5.18 13.63 9.84
CA GLY A 270 -4.08 14.02 10.73
C GLY A 270 -2.83 14.48 9.99
N LEU A 271 -1.66 14.11 10.51
CA LEU A 271 -0.38 14.62 10.01
C LEU A 271 -0.14 14.21 8.55
N TYR A 272 0.07 15.18 7.71
CA TYR A 272 0.56 15.03 6.35
C TYR A 272 1.65 16.05 6.06
N ASN A 273 2.83 15.57 5.71
CA ASN A 273 3.90 16.39 5.16
C ASN A 273 4.00 16.10 3.67
N GLU A 274 4.10 17.14 2.85
CA GLU A 274 4.44 16.95 1.44
C GLU A 274 5.84 16.35 1.34
N PRO A 275 6.00 15.25 0.58
CA PRO A 275 7.31 14.62 0.45
C PRO A 275 8.35 15.56 -0.14
N GLY A 276 9.48 15.72 0.56
CA GLY A 276 10.61 16.58 0.19
C GLY A 276 11.66 15.91 -0.69
N GLY A 277 11.34 14.73 -1.27
CA GLY A 277 12.22 13.94 -2.15
C GLY A 277 11.42 13.11 -3.14
N ALA A 278 12.08 12.14 -3.75
CA ALA A 278 11.42 11.19 -4.64
C ALA A 278 10.96 9.94 -3.86
N TYR A 279 9.81 9.36 -4.20
CA TYR A 279 9.29 8.19 -3.51
C TYR A 279 8.32 7.38 -4.39
N LEU A 280 8.12 6.11 -4.01
CA LEU A 280 7.06 5.24 -4.50
C LEU A 280 6.19 4.89 -3.29
N PRO A 281 4.89 5.26 -3.27
CA PRO A 281 4.02 4.88 -2.17
C PRO A 281 3.66 3.40 -2.21
N SER A 282 3.42 2.79 -1.05
CA SER A 282 2.74 1.50 -0.94
C SER A 282 1.24 1.68 -1.01
N VAL A 283 0.49 0.68 -1.53
CA VAL A 283 -0.98 0.69 -1.44
C VAL A 283 -1.49 0.64 0.00
N GLN A 284 -0.66 0.13 0.92
CA GLN A 284 -0.92 0.18 2.37
C GLN A 284 -0.37 1.47 3.04
N TYR A 285 0.01 2.41 2.22
CA TYR A 285 0.68 3.66 2.46
C TYR A 285 2.16 3.54 2.47
#